data_e687f1bb80f0ee5079d446e8e3fe3256
#
_entry.id   e687f1bb80f0ee5079d446e8e3fe3256
#
_cell.length_a   1.000
_cell.length_b   1.000
_cell.length_c   1.000
_cell.angle_alpha   90.00
_cell.angle_beta   90.00
_cell.angle_gamma   90.00
#
_symmetry.space_group_name_H-M   'P 1'
#
loop_
_entity.id
_entity.type
_entity.pdbx_description
1 polymer ?
#
loop_
_entity_poly.entity_id
_entity_poly.type
_entity_poly.pdbx_seq_one_letter_code
_entity_poly.pdbx_strand_id
1 'polypeptide(L)'
;MEVFEKLLDSELYSYFKNASFYENPVFHTAHKTVDFYIEFENVIPLDVYERIITKLQLALHAHVKLHIHSKNNAVEMDELDRYVNHFVEKYSDVKDFRFLHPYLENDTICFSTRDEARLSALNLALPNLIKKLKEVGI
;
A
#
# COMPACT_ATOMS: atom_id res chain seq x y z
N MET A 1 19.55 4.17 -3.77
CA MET A 1 18.45 3.87 -4.69
C MET A 1 18.86 3.69 -6.16
N GLU A 2 20.15 3.62 -6.44
CA GLU A 2 20.64 3.49 -7.83
C GLU A 2 20.07 2.28 -8.59
N VAL A 3 19.82 1.18 -7.91
CA VAL A 3 19.26 -0.02 -8.55
C VAL A 3 17.89 0.27 -9.14
N PHE A 4 17.07 1.05 -8.48
CA PHE A 4 15.74 1.41 -8.98
C PHE A 4 15.78 2.42 -10.11
N GLU A 5 16.77 3.31 -10.12
CA GLU A 5 17.00 4.23 -11.23
C GLU A 5 17.20 3.48 -12.55
N LYS A 6 17.88 2.34 -12.49
CA LYS A 6 18.13 1.49 -13.67
C LYS A 6 16.93 0.62 -14.07
N LEU A 7 16.10 0.22 -13.10
CA LEU A 7 14.98 -0.70 -13.33
C LEU A 7 13.67 0.02 -13.66
N LEU A 8 13.53 1.27 -13.26
CA LEU A 8 12.30 2.06 -13.43
C LEU A 8 12.54 3.19 -14.45
N ASP A 9 11.47 3.60 -15.12
CA ASP A 9 11.53 4.80 -15.96
C ASP A 9 11.64 6.06 -15.08
N SER A 10 11.96 7.19 -15.70
CA SER A 10 12.18 8.45 -14.97
C SER A 10 10.94 8.95 -14.25
N GLU A 11 9.75 8.70 -14.80
CA GLU A 11 8.48 9.07 -14.17
C GLU A 11 8.28 8.33 -12.85
N LEU A 12 8.42 7.00 -12.87
CA LEU A 12 8.28 6.19 -11.65
C LEU A 12 9.41 6.46 -10.65
N TYR A 13 10.63 6.61 -11.15
CA TYR A 13 11.77 6.88 -10.28
C TYR A 13 11.66 8.25 -9.58
N SER A 14 10.93 9.21 -10.15
CA SER A 14 10.72 10.52 -9.53
C SER A 14 10.09 10.44 -8.13
N TYR A 15 9.30 9.40 -7.86
CA TYR A 15 8.69 9.18 -6.54
C TYR A 15 9.70 8.74 -5.48
N PHE A 16 10.89 8.32 -5.89
CA PHE A 16 11.96 7.88 -4.98
C PHE A 16 12.82 9.05 -4.47
N LYS A 17 12.49 10.28 -4.79
CA LYS A 17 13.19 11.45 -4.25
C LYS A 17 13.12 11.43 -2.73
N ASN A 18 14.31 11.49 -2.08
CA ASN A 18 14.47 11.37 -0.62
C ASN A 18 13.99 10.03 -0.04
N ALA A 19 13.83 9.01 -0.88
CA ALA A 19 13.54 7.66 -0.42
C ALA A 19 14.80 6.93 0.03
N SER A 20 14.62 6.00 0.97
CA SER A 20 15.72 5.16 1.47
C SER A 20 15.20 3.79 1.89
N PHE A 21 16.09 2.80 1.91
CA PHE A 21 15.78 1.52 2.55
C PHE A 21 15.82 1.68 4.06
N TYR A 22 14.78 1.22 4.76
CA TYR A 22 14.83 1.16 6.22
C TYR A 22 15.23 -0.22 6.74
N GLU A 23 15.21 -1.24 5.87
CA GLU A 23 15.78 -2.56 6.09
C GLU A 23 16.37 -3.08 4.78
N ASN A 24 17.29 -4.04 4.88
CA ASN A 24 17.86 -4.68 3.71
C ASN A 24 16.82 -5.51 2.95
N PRO A 25 16.86 -5.54 1.61
CA PRO A 25 16.00 -6.43 0.84
C PRO A 25 16.21 -7.89 1.24
N VAL A 26 15.14 -8.67 1.22
CA VAL A 26 15.17 -10.10 1.52
C VAL A 26 14.76 -10.90 0.28
N PHE A 27 15.64 -11.79 -0.16
CA PHE A 27 15.41 -12.66 -1.31
C PHE A 27 15.06 -14.06 -0.84
N HIS A 28 13.86 -14.52 -1.20
CA HIS A 28 13.38 -15.87 -0.91
C HIS A 28 13.53 -16.73 -2.17
N THR A 29 14.70 -17.30 -2.38
CA THR A 29 15.05 -18.02 -3.61
C THR A 29 14.14 -19.21 -3.89
N ALA A 30 13.71 -19.94 -2.85
CA ALA A 30 12.82 -21.09 -2.98
C ALA A 30 11.43 -20.70 -3.53
N HIS A 31 10.94 -19.52 -3.22
CA HIS A 31 9.63 -19.03 -3.62
C HIS A 31 9.67 -17.95 -4.69
N LYS A 32 10.86 -17.59 -5.15
CA LYS A 32 11.07 -16.50 -6.13
C LYS A 32 10.35 -15.22 -5.73
N THR A 33 10.51 -14.81 -4.47
CA THR A 33 9.93 -13.61 -3.91
C THR A 33 11.01 -12.69 -3.39
N VAL A 34 10.82 -11.40 -3.56
CA VAL A 34 11.71 -10.35 -3.03
C VAL A 34 10.88 -9.39 -2.18
N ASP A 35 11.33 -9.14 -0.96
CA ASP A 35 10.76 -8.13 -0.08
C ASP A 35 11.67 -6.90 -0.07
N PHE A 36 11.13 -5.74 -0.43
CA PHE A 36 11.79 -4.45 -0.32
C PHE A 36 11.18 -3.62 0.80
N TYR A 37 12.00 -2.98 1.60
CA TYR A 37 11.60 -2.17 2.75
C TYR A 37 12.05 -0.73 2.50
N ILE A 38 11.12 0.11 2.04
CA ILE A 38 11.43 1.46 1.53
C ILE A 38 10.63 2.51 2.30
N GLU A 39 11.33 3.56 2.73
CA GLU A 39 10.68 4.76 3.25
C GLU A 39 10.64 5.83 2.17
N PHE A 40 9.44 6.25 1.79
CA PHE A 40 9.21 7.36 0.87
C PHE A 40 8.98 8.65 1.65
N GLU A 41 9.18 9.78 1.00
CA GLU A 41 8.87 11.09 1.59
C GLU A 41 7.37 11.26 1.83
N ASN A 42 6.55 10.88 0.85
CA ASN A 42 5.10 10.99 0.88
C ASN A 42 4.43 9.67 0.51
N VAL A 43 3.14 9.55 0.81
CA VAL A 43 2.33 8.41 0.34
C VAL A 43 2.32 8.43 -1.20
N ILE A 44 2.64 7.28 -1.80
CA ILE A 44 2.63 7.16 -3.26
C ILE A 44 1.22 6.79 -3.75
N PRO A 45 0.79 7.30 -4.92
CA PRO A 45 -0.50 6.92 -5.51
C PRO A 45 -0.60 5.41 -5.79
N LEU A 46 -1.80 4.85 -5.69
CA LEU A 46 -2.03 3.42 -5.92
C LEU A 46 -1.55 2.96 -7.30
N ASP A 47 -1.85 3.72 -8.35
CA ASP A 47 -1.44 3.36 -9.71
C ASP A 47 0.09 3.34 -9.85
N VAL A 48 0.78 4.25 -9.19
CA VAL A 48 2.25 4.28 -9.13
C VAL A 48 2.78 3.06 -8.39
N TYR A 49 2.20 2.74 -7.24
CA TYR A 49 2.54 1.55 -6.45
C TYR A 49 2.45 0.28 -7.29
N GLU A 50 1.33 0.09 -7.99
CA GLU A 50 1.11 -1.08 -8.85
C GLU A 50 2.09 -1.12 -10.03
N ARG A 51 2.36 0.02 -10.66
CA ARG A 51 3.31 0.12 -11.77
C ARG A 51 4.74 -0.19 -11.35
N ILE A 52 5.15 0.27 -10.18
CA ILE A 52 6.47 -0.05 -9.61
C ILE A 52 6.60 -1.55 -9.41
N ILE A 53 5.62 -2.19 -8.77
CA ILE A 53 5.63 -3.63 -8.54
C ILE A 53 5.71 -4.38 -9.87
N THR A 54 4.88 -4.04 -10.84
CA THR A 54 4.86 -4.68 -12.16
C THR A 54 6.23 -4.59 -12.85
N LYS A 55 6.82 -3.41 -12.87
CA LYS A 55 8.13 -3.18 -13.48
C LYS A 55 9.24 -3.98 -12.80
N LEU A 56 9.25 -3.99 -11.47
CA LEU A 56 10.25 -4.74 -10.71
C LEU A 56 10.08 -6.24 -10.90
N GLN A 57 8.85 -6.74 -10.92
CA GLN A 57 8.59 -8.17 -11.16
C GLN A 57 9.08 -8.62 -12.54
N LEU A 58 8.86 -7.81 -13.56
CA LEU A 58 9.35 -8.10 -14.91
C LEU A 58 10.88 -8.08 -14.97
N ALA A 59 11.51 -7.10 -14.33
CA ALA A 59 12.96 -6.96 -14.35
C ALA A 59 13.68 -8.05 -13.55
N LEU A 60 13.13 -8.46 -12.42
CA LEU A 60 13.75 -9.40 -11.49
C LEU A 60 13.28 -10.84 -11.69
N HIS A 61 12.28 -11.08 -12.52
CA HIS A 61 11.67 -12.41 -12.71
C HIS A 61 11.25 -13.06 -11.39
N ALA A 62 10.66 -12.26 -10.51
CA ALA A 62 10.25 -12.67 -9.17
C ALA A 62 8.98 -11.94 -8.74
N HIS A 63 8.29 -12.49 -7.75
CA HIS A 63 7.22 -11.77 -7.07
C HIS A 63 7.84 -10.71 -6.16
N VAL A 64 7.35 -9.49 -6.24
CA VAL A 64 7.88 -8.37 -5.47
C VAL A 64 6.83 -7.92 -4.46
N LYS A 65 7.26 -7.79 -3.21
CA LYS A 65 6.48 -7.17 -2.13
C LYS A 65 7.19 -5.90 -1.69
N LEU A 66 6.44 -4.81 -1.64
CA LEU A 66 6.93 -3.54 -1.13
C LEU A 66 6.34 -3.31 0.26
N HIS A 67 7.22 -3.14 1.23
CA HIS A 67 6.86 -2.74 2.59
C HIS A 67 7.23 -1.27 2.73
N ILE A 68 6.22 -0.41 2.77
CA ILE A 68 6.41 1.03 2.62
C ILE A 68 6.15 1.76 3.92
N HIS A 69 7.08 2.65 4.27
CA HIS A 69 6.89 3.71 5.25
C HIS A 69 6.83 5.04 4.52
N SER A 70 6.10 5.99 5.06
CA SER A 70 6.04 7.36 4.55
C SER A 70 6.43 8.32 5.65
N LYS A 71 7.37 9.23 5.39
CA LYS A 71 7.76 10.27 6.34
C LYS A 71 6.58 11.19 6.63
N ASN A 72 5.84 11.55 5.58
CA ASN A 72 4.57 12.25 5.66
C ASN A 72 3.48 11.28 5.21
N ASN A 73 2.65 10.84 6.15
CA ASN A 73 1.60 9.86 5.86
C ASN A 73 0.24 10.51 5.56
N ALA A 74 0.19 11.81 5.32
CA ALA A 74 -1.02 12.48 4.87
C ALA A 74 -1.45 11.93 3.50
N VAL A 75 -2.73 11.65 3.35
CA VAL A 75 -3.30 11.08 2.14
C VAL A 75 -4.57 11.82 1.77
N GLU A 76 -4.75 12.08 0.47
CA GLU A 76 -5.99 12.65 -0.06
C GLU A 76 -7.13 11.62 0.06
N MET A 77 -8.37 12.10 0.27
CA MET A 77 -9.54 11.23 0.40
C MET A 77 -9.72 10.31 -0.80
N ASP A 78 -9.54 10.83 -2.00
CA ASP A 78 -9.69 10.06 -3.24
C ASP A 78 -8.67 8.93 -3.32
N GLU A 79 -7.45 9.20 -2.91
CA GLU A 79 -6.38 8.20 -2.93
C GLU A 79 -6.60 7.14 -1.86
N LEU A 80 -7.03 7.54 -0.67
CA LEU A 80 -7.39 6.61 0.41
C LEU A 80 -8.50 5.66 -0.06
N ASP A 81 -9.52 6.19 -0.71
CA ASP A 81 -10.64 5.41 -1.25
C ASP A 81 -10.16 4.40 -2.29
N ARG A 82 -9.23 4.79 -3.17
CA ARG A 82 -8.64 3.88 -4.15
C ARG A 82 -7.90 2.72 -3.49
N TYR A 83 -7.09 2.99 -2.46
CA TYR A 83 -6.39 1.94 -1.71
C TYR A 83 -7.36 0.99 -0.99
N VAL A 84 -8.38 1.53 -0.34
CA VAL A 84 -9.39 0.72 0.34
C VAL A 84 -10.12 -0.18 -0.65
N ASN A 85 -10.58 0.35 -1.77
CA ASN A 85 -11.24 -0.44 -2.82
C ASN A 85 -10.33 -1.52 -3.39
N HIS A 86 -9.06 -1.22 -3.61
CA HIS A 86 -8.07 -2.18 -4.07
C HIS A 86 -7.95 -3.36 -3.09
N PHE A 87 -7.81 -3.09 -1.80
CA PHE A 87 -7.69 -4.13 -0.78
C PHE A 87 -8.97 -4.95 -0.64
N VAL A 88 -10.14 -4.30 -0.71
CA VAL A 88 -11.45 -4.98 -0.64
C VAL A 88 -11.62 -5.97 -1.79
N GLU A 89 -11.19 -5.61 -2.99
CA GLU A 89 -11.27 -6.50 -4.15
C GLU A 89 -10.24 -7.62 -4.10
N LYS A 90 -9.06 -7.35 -3.56
CA LYS A 90 -7.95 -8.29 -3.55
C LYS A 90 -7.97 -9.26 -2.38
N TYR A 91 -8.46 -8.83 -1.21
CA TYR A 91 -8.38 -9.61 0.04
C TYR A 91 -9.75 -9.85 0.65
N SER A 92 -10.08 -11.12 0.87
CA SER A 92 -11.38 -11.52 1.43
C SER A 92 -11.57 -11.11 2.90
N ASP A 93 -10.47 -10.95 3.66
CA ASP A 93 -10.52 -10.58 5.07
C ASP A 93 -10.95 -9.14 5.34
N VAL A 94 -11.04 -8.31 4.30
CA VAL A 94 -11.56 -6.93 4.39
C VAL A 94 -12.78 -6.69 3.51
N LYS A 95 -13.40 -7.74 2.99
CA LYS A 95 -14.56 -7.65 2.08
C LYS A 95 -15.74 -6.89 2.68
N ASP A 96 -15.87 -6.85 4.00
CA ASP A 96 -16.97 -6.17 4.68
C ASP A 96 -16.91 -4.65 4.52
N PHE A 97 -15.77 -4.09 4.10
CA PHE A 97 -15.64 -2.68 3.76
C PHE A 97 -16.11 -2.36 2.33
N ARG A 98 -16.54 -3.36 1.59
CA ARG A 98 -17.03 -3.17 0.22
C ARG A 98 -18.19 -2.19 0.19
N PHE A 99 -18.16 -1.26 -0.80
CA PHE A 99 -19.15 -0.19 -0.98
C PHE A 99 -19.18 0.85 0.16
N LEU A 100 -18.27 0.78 1.12
CA LEU A 100 -18.08 1.84 2.10
C LEU A 100 -16.96 2.78 1.62
N HIS A 101 -17.19 4.06 1.84
CA HIS A 101 -16.19 5.07 1.52
C HIS A 101 -15.58 5.60 2.82
N PRO A 102 -14.25 5.65 2.93
CA PRO A 102 -13.60 6.25 4.09
C PRO A 102 -13.80 7.77 4.08
N TYR A 103 -13.76 8.36 5.26
CA TYR A 103 -13.67 9.81 5.42
C TYR A 103 -12.66 10.14 6.52
N LEU A 104 -12.11 11.35 6.46
CA LEU A 104 -11.14 11.82 7.44
C LEU A 104 -11.81 12.78 8.40
N GLU A 105 -11.60 12.55 9.69
CA GLU A 105 -12.02 13.42 10.76
C GLU A 105 -10.86 13.62 11.71
N ASN A 106 -10.31 14.84 11.78
CA ASN A 106 -9.13 15.14 12.60
C ASN A 106 -7.96 14.17 12.36
N ASP A 107 -7.63 13.91 11.10
CA ASP A 107 -6.60 12.97 10.65
C ASP A 107 -6.88 11.49 11.00
N THR A 108 -8.09 11.20 11.44
CA THR A 108 -8.54 9.83 11.71
C THR A 108 -9.35 9.31 10.54
N ILE A 109 -9.01 8.11 10.07
CA ILE A 109 -9.75 7.44 9.00
C ILE A 109 -11.00 6.81 9.60
N CYS A 110 -12.16 7.19 9.10
CA CYS A 110 -13.45 6.75 9.62
C CYS A 110 -14.28 6.07 8.53
N PHE A 111 -15.09 5.12 8.96
CA PHE A 111 -16.14 4.49 8.16
C PHE A 111 -17.44 4.55 8.96
N SER A 112 -18.57 4.62 8.27
CA SER A 112 -19.86 4.57 8.94
C SER A 112 -20.81 3.59 8.27
N THR A 113 -21.65 2.96 9.08
CA THR A 113 -22.74 2.12 8.63
C THR A 113 -23.92 2.25 9.58
N ARG A 114 -25.15 2.06 9.06
CA ARG A 114 -26.36 2.03 9.87
C ARG A 114 -26.78 0.61 10.25
N ASP A 115 -26.11 -0.38 9.73
CA ASP A 115 -26.36 -1.80 9.99
C ASP A 115 -25.48 -2.29 11.14
N GLU A 116 -26.12 -2.63 12.29
CA GLU A 116 -25.40 -3.10 13.48
C GLU A 116 -24.67 -4.42 13.25
N ALA A 117 -25.25 -5.32 12.48
CA ALA A 117 -24.61 -6.59 12.14
C ALA A 117 -23.34 -6.34 11.30
N ARG A 118 -23.43 -5.44 10.34
CA ARG A 118 -22.28 -5.04 9.53
C ARG A 118 -21.22 -4.32 10.36
N LEU A 119 -21.64 -3.51 11.33
CA LEU A 119 -20.72 -2.83 12.24
C LEU A 119 -19.85 -3.82 13.01
N SER A 120 -20.43 -4.90 13.51
CA SER A 120 -19.69 -5.96 14.20
C SER A 120 -18.66 -6.63 13.27
N ALA A 121 -19.05 -6.94 12.03
CA ALA A 121 -18.15 -7.51 11.04
C ALA A 121 -17.02 -6.54 10.69
N LEU A 122 -17.31 -5.25 10.53
CA LEU A 122 -16.32 -4.22 10.27
C LEU A 122 -15.31 -4.09 11.42
N ASN A 123 -15.77 -4.12 12.67
CA ASN A 123 -14.89 -4.06 13.83
C ASN A 123 -13.93 -5.25 13.88
N LEU A 124 -14.37 -6.44 13.48
CA LEU A 124 -13.52 -7.63 13.40
C LEU A 124 -12.49 -7.53 12.25
N ALA A 125 -12.88 -6.94 11.13
CA ALA A 125 -12.02 -6.80 9.95
C ALA A 125 -11.10 -5.58 10.01
N LEU A 126 -11.38 -4.59 10.86
CA LEU A 126 -10.65 -3.34 10.92
C LEU A 126 -9.14 -3.50 11.14
N PRO A 127 -8.66 -4.36 12.06
CA PRO A 127 -7.22 -4.56 12.23
C PRO A 127 -6.53 -5.04 10.96
N ASN A 128 -7.20 -5.87 10.15
CA ASN A 128 -6.67 -6.35 8.88
C ASN A 128 -6.52 -5.21 7.87
N LEU A 129 -7.52 -4.33 7.79
CA LEU A 129 -7.47 -3.16 6.91
C LEU A 129 -6.37 -2.19 7.34
N ILE A 130 -6.25 -1.91 8.64
CA ILE A 130 -5.21 -1.05 9.20
C ILE A 130 -3.83 -1.58 8.85
N LYS A 131 -3.61 -2.88 8.99
CA LYS A 131 -2.34 -3.51 8.63
C LYS A 131 -1.98 -3.29 7.17
N LYS A 132 -2.94 -3.46 6.26
CA LYS A 132 -2.73 -3.27 4.82
C LYS A 132 -2.43 -1.81 4.47
N LEU A 133 -3.12 -0.87 5.07
CA LEU A 133 -2.86 0.56 4.87
C LEU A 133 -1.46 0.95 5.37
N LYS A 134 -1.04 0.42 6.51
CA LYS A 134 0.32 0.66 7.03
C LYS A 134 1.40 0.11 6.11
N GLU A 135 1.16 -1.03 5.47
CA GLU A 135 2.12 -1.65 4.54
C GLU A 135 2.35 -0.81 3.29
N VAL A 136 1.45 0.08 2.95
CA VAL A 136 1.60 1.03 1.82
C VAL A 136 1.90 2.47 2.28
N GLY A 137 2.22 2.65 3.55
CA GLY A 137 2.68 3.93 4.08
C GLY A 137 1.59 4.89 4.53
N ILE A 138 0.37 4.41 4.73
CA ILE A 138 -0.75 5.24 5.19
C ILE A 138 -0.96 5.18 6.70
#